data_f72647efe84138827f1f5712a292d6c1
#
_entry.id   f72647efe84138827f1f5712a292d6c1
#
_cell.length_a   1.000
_cell.length_b   1.000
_cell.length_c   1.000
_cell.angle_alpha   90.00
_cell.angle_beta   90.00
_cell.angle_gamma   90.00
#
_symmetry.space_group_name_H-M   'P 1'
#
loop_
_entity.id
_entity.type
_entity.pdbx_description
1 polymer ?
#
loop_
_entity_poly.entity_id
_entity_poly.type
_entity_poly.pdbx_seq_one_letter_code
_entity_poly.pdbx_strand_id
1 'polypeptide(L)'
;MTLNHRVPTGVISLDENIQGGLPGGSMTLVAGNPGTGKTLLSGEFLHHGAELRENGLYVSLSEGRESFLEYMRRVGKDMTSPPASDHVDILDLLTVKEAGIDNLMEIILERIEEGGAERLVLDSFSSLANAYPEAIDVRVSLHILSKLVRSIGCTTLLVAEIPSGRETIGLGLEEFIVDGIITLRRRTRNGDMLRELEITKMRGTEIGQPTQLFTLHGGFNVLPPFAETPITNPARFRHIPDQPERLSTGHEQLDSILGGFRRGDTILIELGEDIPSLILGLLVGTMRANFITGGGGVLMIPPGGESVERITRLDERFGLTEEERGRLLRIAVMRPEERPPPYVINVDPDDIKKSVRTWDDEKTRLLATTGKPILKIAYIDKAYSLWPMEHTKRALDVESMLTKAEGGLLVLLVRPGSEDLARHSSNISGAHLSLTNEQGVILFRGIRPRTQLYALEMNGDGGYPRLRFTPIR
;
A
#
# COMPACT_ATOMS: atom_id res chain seq x y z
N MET A 1 -7.33 30.69 -22.16
CA MET A 1 -7.00 29.32 -21.71
C MET A 1 -8.01 28.93 -20.63
N THR A 2 -8.81 27.91 -20.88
CA THR A 2 -9.83 27.42 -19.94
C THR A 2 -9.10 26.79 -18.75
N LEU A 3 -9.35 27.29 -17.54
CA LEU A 3 -8.83 26.82 -16.24
C LEU A 3 -9.17 25.32 -15.93
N ASN A 4 -9.76 24.61 -16.88
CA ASN A 4 -10.27 23.23 -16.71
C ASN A 4 -9.47 22.16 -17.49
N HIS A 5 -8.41 22.51 -18.22
CA HIS A 5 -7.62 21.49 -18.91
C HIS A 5 -6.61 20.87 -17.92
N ARG A 6 -6.70 19.55 -17.73
CA ARG A 6 -5.80 18.77 -16.87
C ARG A 6 -4.94 17.85 -17.73
N VAL A 7 -3.67 17.77 -17.37
CA VAL A 7 -2.70 16.90 -18.02
C VAL A 7 -2.32 15.80 -17.04
N PRO A 8 -2.77 14.55 -17.26
CA PRO A 8 -2.51 13.44 -16.35
C PRO A 8 -1.02 13.17 -16.18
N THR A 9 -0.59 12.87 -14.98
CA THR A 9 0.80 12.48 -14.70
C THR A 9 1.13 11.04 -15.10
N GLY A 10 0.10 10.21 -15.27
CA GLY A 10 0.20 8.76 -15.44
C GLY A 10 0.21 8.00 -14.10
N VAL A 11 0.20 8.73 -12.98
CA VAL A 11 0.11 8.15 -11.63
C VAL A 11 -1.32 8.34 -11.13
N ILE A 12 -2.16 7.31 -11.32
CA ILE A 12 -3.62 7.37 -11.12
C ILE A 12 -4.02 8.02 -9.80
N SER A 13 -3.49 7.55 -8.67
CA SER A 13 -3.86 8.08 -7.35
C SER A 13 -3.37 9.51 -7.12
N LEU A 14 -2.29 9.93 -7.78
CA LEU A 14 -1.86 11.34 -7.77
C LEU A 14 -2.81 12.19 -8.60
N ASP A 15 -3.17 11.73 -9.79
CA ASP A 15 -4.08 12.45 -10.68
C ASP A 15 -5.46 12.64 -10.05
N GLU A 16 -6.02 11.59 -9.43
CA GLU A 16 -7.27 11.67 -8.67
C GLU A 16 -7.18 12.71 -7.55
N ASN A 17 -6.04 12.77 -6.85
CA ASN A 17 -5.81 13.69 -5.74
C ASN A 17 -5.71 15.16 -6.15
N ILE A 18 -5.39 15.43 -7.43
CA ILE A 18 -5.22 16.78 -8.00
C ILE A 18 -6.21 17.08 -9.13
N GLN A 19 -7.42 16.52 -9.04
CA GLN A 19 -8.53 16.80 -9.98
C GLN A 19 -8.26 16.36 -11.44
N GLY A 20 -7.56 15.23 -11.62
CA GLY A 20 -7.31 14.61 -12.93
C GLY A 20 -5.95 14.93 -13.57
N GLY A 21 -5.03 15.54 -12.83
CA GLY A 21 -3.67 15.82 -13.29
C GLY A 21 -3.23 17.27 -13.09
N LEU A 22 -2.08 17.61 -13.65
CA LEU A 22 -1.48 18.93 -13.56
C LEU A 22 -2.30 19.96 -14.36
N PRO A 23 -2.37 21.24 -13.94
CA PRO A 23 -2.98 22.27 -14.76
C PRO A 23 -2.25 22.41 -16.11
N GLY A 24 -2.98 22.39 -17.22
CA GLY A 24 -2.40 22.50 -18.57
C GLY A 24 -1.59 23.78 -18.78
N GLY A 25 -0.42 23.66 -19.39
CA GLY A 25 0.53 24.75 -19.59
C GLY A 25 1.16 25.30 -18.30
N SER A 26 1.04 24.58 -17.18
CA SER A 26 1.67 24.95 -15.91
C SER A 26 3.10 24.42 -15.78
N MET A 27 3.85 25.01 -14.87
CA MET A 27 5.16 24.53 -14.46
C MET A 27 5.08 24.00 -13.03
N THR A 28 5.40 22.73 -12.85
CA THR A 28 5.41 22.06 -11.54
C THR A 28 6.83 21.63 -11.16
N LEU A 29 7.26 22.04 -9.98
CA LEU A 29 8.54 21.64 -9.39
C LEU A 29 8.39 20.27 -8.71
N VAL A 30 9.26 19.34 -9.08
CA VAL A 30 9.39 18.03 -8.41
C VAL A 30 10.72 18.02 -7.66
N ALA A 31 10.65 18.18 -6.35
CA ALA A 31 11.83 18.32 -5.50
C ALA A 31 12.04 17.08 -4.60
N GLY A 32 13.30 16.79 -4.25
CA GLY A 32 13.60 15.69 -3.33
C GLY A 32 15.07 15.32 -3.29
N ASN A 33 15.46 14.57 -2.26
CA ASN A 33 16.82 14.06 -2.13
C ASN A 33 17.18 13.09 -3.27
N PRO A 34 18.45 12.81 -3.51
CA PRO A 34 18.89 11.79 -4.47
C PRO A 34 18.24 10.42 -4.17
N GLY A 35 17.78 9.72 -5.22
CA GLY A 35 17.17 8.39 -5.11
C GLY A 35 15.73 8.38 -4.55
N THR A 36 15.03 9.51 -4.49
CA THR A 36 13.60 9.55 -4.07
C THR A 36 12.63 9.15 -5.17
N GLY A 37 13.04 9.10 -6.44
CA GLY A 37 12.19 8.69 -7.56
C GLY A 37 11.74 9.83 -8.47
N LYS A 38 12.38 11.01 -8.39
CA LYS A 38 12.07 12.18 -9.25
C LYS A 38 12.10 11.83 -10.74
N THR A 39 13.20 11.24 -11.20
CA THR A 39 13.39 10.79 -12.59
C THR A 39 12.34 9.79 -13.03
N LEU A 40 11.92 8.87 -12.14
CA LEU A 40 10.86 7.89 -12.45
C LEU A 40 9.49 8.55 -12.59
N LEU A 41 9.14 9.49 -11.71
CA LEU A 41 7.90 10.28 -11.85
C LEU A 41 7.90 11.08 -13.15
N SER A 42 9.03 11.69 -13.49
CA SER A 42 9.20 12.45 -14.74
C SER A 42 9.09 11.57 -15.98
N GLY A 43 9.66 10.38 -15.94
CA GLY A 43 9.56 9.41 -17.02
C GLY A 43 8.14 8.86 -17.16
N GLU A 44 7.42 8.60 -16.05
CA GLU A 44 6.01 8.21 -16.08
C GLU A 44 5.13 9.27 -16.75
N PHE A 45 5.36 10.54 -16.42
CA PHE A 45 4.66 11.68 -17.02
C PHE A 45 4.82 11.73 -18.54
N LEU A 46 6.04 11.50 -19.06
CA LEU A 46 6.30 11.48 -20.51
C LEU A 46 5.76 10.20 -21.17
N HIS A 47 5.98 9.04 -20.55
CA HIS A 47 5.49 7.77 -21.07
C HIS A 47 3.97 7.76 -21.22
N HIS A 48 3.25 8.24 -20.20
CA HIS A 48 1.80 8.35 -20.27
C HIS A 48 1.33 9.36 -21.32
N GLY A 49 2.06 10.48 -21.51
CA GLY A 49 1.80 11.40 -22.62
C GLY A 49 1.90 10.72 -23.99
N ALA A 50 2.92 9.91 -24.19
CA ALA A 50 3.08 9.14 -25.43
C ALA A 50 1.92 8.13 -25.66
N GLU A 51 1.40 7.49 -24.60
CA GLU A 51 0.20 6.65 -24.69
C GLU A 51 -1.03 7.44 -25.16
N LEU A 52 -1.10 8.74 -24.82
CA LEU A 52 -2.13 9.68 -25.26
C LEU A 52 -1.81 10.34 -26.62
N ARG A 53 -0.67 10.01 -27.24
CA ARG A 53 -0.13 10.59 -28.47
C ARG A 53 0.23 12.08 -28.34
N GLU A 54 0.62 12.51 -27.14
CA GLU A 54 1.15 13.84 -26.85
C GLU A 54 2.68 13.82 -26.96
N ASN A 55 3.23 14.83 -27.65
CA ASN A 55 4.68 14.92 -27.80
C ASN A 55 5.35 15.39 -26.52
N GLY A 56 6.39 14.70 -26.09
CA GLY A 56 7.16 14.97 -24.89
C GLY A 56 8.63 15.25 -25.17
N LEU A 57 9.23 16.15 -24.43
CA LEU A 57 10.67 16.41 -24.43
C LEU A 57 11.26 16.16 -23.05
N TYR A 58 12.22 15.25 -22.96
CA TYR A 58 13.05 15.04 -21.78
C TYR A 58 14.42 15.72 -21.98
N VAL A 59 14.71 16.72 -21.17
CA VAL A 59 16.01 17.42 -21.19
C VAL A 59 16.83 16.92 -20.01
N SER A 60 17.92 16.22 -20.29
CA SER A 60 18.85 15.76 -19.28
C SER A 60 20.02 16.71 -19.10
N LEU A 61 20.20 17.19 -17.87
CA LEU A 61 21.29 18.09 -17.46
C LEU A 61 22.22 17.46 -16.42
N SER A 62 21.87 16.29 -15.89
CA SER A 62 22.62 15.64 -14.80
C SER A 62 23.01 14.19 -15.09
N GLU A 63 22.20 13.46 -15.86
CA GLU A 63 22.42 12.05 -16.19
C GLU A 63 22.34 11.85 -17.71
N GLY A 64 23.10 10.90 -18.25
CA GLY A 64 23.08 10.62 -19.69
C GLY A 64 21.78 9.93 -20.14
N ARG A 65 21.45 10.11 -21.43
CA ARG A 65 20.30 9.46 -22.09
C ARG A 65 20.20 7.96 -21.78
N GLU A 66 21.30 7.24 -21.84
CA GLU A 66 21.32 5.79 -21.62
C GLU A 66 20.91 5.39 -20.21
N SER A 67 21.31 6.15 -19.20
CA SER A 67 20.93 5.94 -17.81
C SER A 67 19.41 6.07 -17.62
N PHE A 68 18.82 7.14 -18.18
CA PHE A 68 17.39 7.36 -18.15
C PHE A 68 16.62 6.19 -18.79
N LEU A 69 17.02 5.77 -19.99
CA LEU A 69 16.38 4.66 -20.71
C LEU A 69 16.47 3.35 -19.92
N GLU A 70 17.61 3.09 -19.28
CA GLU A 70 17.79 1.89 -18.45
C GLU A 70 16.91 1.92 -17.19
N TYR A 71 16.76 3.07 -16.51
CA TYR A 71 15.89 3.22 -15.36
C TYR A 71 14.41 2.95 -15.73
N MET A 72 13.95 3.50 -16.84
CA MET A 72 12.60 3.31 -17.31
C MET A 72 12.34 1.84 -17.71
N ARG A 73 13.29 1.19 -18.38
CA ARG A 73 13.18 -0.23 -18.73
C ARG A 73 13.08 -1.14 -17.51
N ARG A 74 13.84 -0.85 -16.43
CA ARG A 74 13.80 -1.64 -15.18
C ARG A 74 12.44 -1.63 -14.49
N VAL A 75 11.64 -0.61 -14.69
CA VAL A 75 10.27 -0.51 -14.16
C VAL A 75 9.20 -0.90 -15.18
N GLY A 76 9.61 -1.48 -16.31
CA GLY A 76 8.69 -1.98 -17.33
C GLY A 76 8.16 -0.90 -18.29
N LYS A 77 8.78 0.30 -18.32
CA LYS A 77 8.43 1.41 -19.21
C LYS A 77 9.53 1.55 -20.29
N ASP A 78 9.33 0.90 -21.41
CA ASP A 78 10.32 0.96 -22.50
C ASP A 78 10.14 2.23 -23.34
N MET A 79 11.04 3.19 -23.14
CA MET A 79 11.04 4.45 -23.88
C MET A 79 11.62 4.32 -25.29
N THR A 80 12.12 3.14 -25.68
CA THR A 80 12.74 2.88 -27.00
C THR A 80 11.77 2.20 -27.97
N SER A 81 10.58 1.82 -27.52
CA SER A 81 9.53 1.18 -28.31
C SER A 81 8.29 2.08 -28.43
N PRO A 82 7.50 1.98 -29.53
CA PRO A 82 6.23 2.70 -29.64
C PRO A 82 5.26 2.39 -28.49
N PRO A 83 4.45 3.37 -28.03
CA PRO A 83 4.33 4.72 -28.57
C PRO A 83 5.41 5.69 -28.07
N ALA A 84 6.19 5.34 -27.05
CA ALA A 84 7.14 6.27 -26.43
C ALA A 84 8.25 6.71 -27.40
N SER A 85 8.81 5.81 -28.21
CA SER A 85 9.82 6.16 -29.22
C SER A 85 9.33 7.13 -30.31
N ASP A 86 8.03 7.17 -30.54
CA ASP A 86 7.44 7.99 -31.59
C ASP A 86 7.09 9.41 -31.11
N HIS A 87 6.87 9.57 -29.80
CA HIS A 87 6.37 10.79 -29.19
C HIS A 87 7.31 11.43 -28.17
N VAL A 88 8.34 10.73 -27.68
CA VAL A 88 9.25 11.28 -26.67
C VAL A 88 10.64 11.48 -27.25
N ASP A 89 11.07 12.75 -27.32
CA ASP A 89 12.42 13.11 -27.62
C ASP A 89 13.27 13.28 -26.35
N ILE A 90 14.54 12.88 -26.42
CA ILE A 90 15.47 12.96 -25.29
C ILE A 90 16.68 13.79 -25.71
N LEU A 91 16.79 14.98 -25.17
CA LEU A 91 17.87 15.93 -25.38
C LEU A 91 18.90 15.80 -24.24
N ASP A 92 20.09 15.28 -24.55
CA ASP A 92 21.20 15.15 -23.61
C ASP A 92 22.15 16.34 -23.73
N LEU A 93 22.16 17.17 -22.70
CA LEU A 93 22.98 18.40 -22.63
C LEU A 93 24.19 18.29 -21.69
N LEU A 94 24.56 17.08 -21.25
CA LEU A 94 25.70 16.85 -20.39
C LEU A 94 27.02 17.39 -21.00
N THR A 95 27.19 17.25 -22.31
CA THR A 95 28.39 17.62 -23.05
C THR A 95 28.42 19.10 -23.48
N VAL A 96 27.29 19.82 -23.36
CA VAL A 96 27.09 21.18 -23.87
C VAL A 96 27.36 22.24 -22.78
N LYS A 97 27.75 21.84 -21.57
CA LYS A 97 28.03 22.77 -20.43
C LYS A 97 29.07 23.87 -20.74
N GLU A 98 29.88 23.68 -21.74
CA GLU A 98 30.90 24.68 -22.16
C GLU A 98 30.31 25.80 -23.06
N ALA A 99 29.09 25.63 -23.58
CA ALA A 99 28.52 26.55 -24.58
C ALA A 99 27.88 27.84 -24.00
N GLY A 100 27.82 27.96 -22.67
CA GLY A 100 27.12 29.08 -22.01
C GLY A 100 25.60 28.82 -21.85
N ILE A 101 25.02 29.43 -20.83
CA ILE A 101 23.66 29.13 -20.36
C ILE A 101 22.58 29.68 -21.28
N ASP A 102 22.81 30.85 -21.86
CA ASP A 102 21.88 31.47 -22.80
C ASP A 102 21.70 30.59 -24.04
N ASN A 103 22.76 29.95 -24.49
CA ASN A 103 22.74 29.00 -25.60
C ASN A 103 21.97 27.70 -25.25
N LEU A 104 22.04 27.22 -23.99
CA LEU A 104 21.28 26.06 -23.52
C LEU A 104 19.76 26.33 -23.54
N MET A 105 19.34 27.50 -23.10
CA MET A 105 17.93 27.90 -23.12
C MET A 105 17.39 28.02 -24.54
N GLU A 106 18.20 28.57 -25.47
CA GLU A 106 17.86 28.68 -26.88
C GLU A 106 17.67 27.30 -27.53
N ILE A 107 18.60 26.38 -27.30
CA ILE A 107 18.50 24.98 -27.79
C ILE A 107 17.26 24.28 -27.25
N ILE A 108 16.93 24.44 -25.95
CA ILE A 108 15.72 23.84 -25.37
C ILE A 108 14.46 24.40 -26.03
N LEU A 109 14.38 25.72 -26.24
CA LEU A 109 13.22 26.36 -26.83
C LEU A 109 13.03 25.98 -28.31
N GLU A 110 14.11 25.99 -29.10
CA GLU A 110 14.07 25.49 -30.47
C GLU A 110 13.53 24.05 -30.54
N ARG A 111 14.02 23.17 -29.62
CA ARG A 111 13.59 21.78 -29.61
C ARG A 111 12.12 21.61 -29.21
N ILE A 112 11.62 22.43 -28.29
CA ILE A 112 10.18 22.45 -27.94
C ILE A 112 9.33 22.87 -29.14
N GLU A 113 9.74 23.92 -29.86
CA GLU A 113 8.99 24.45 -31.00
C GLU A 113 9.02 23.49 -32.20
N GLU A 114 10.20 22.99 -32.57
CA GLU A 114 10.39 22.03 -33.67
C GLU A 114 9.64 20.72 -33.44
N GLY A 115 9.70 20.18 -32.20
CA GLY A 115 9.05 18.92 -31.83
C GLY A 115 7.57 19.06 -31.50
N GLY A 116 7.06 20.31 -31.39
CA GLY A 116 5.67 20.56 -30.94
C GLY A 116 5.39 19.95 -29.56
N ALA A 117 6.33 20.08 -28.64
CA ALA A 117 6.24 19.40 -27.34
C ALA A 117 5.10 19.95 -26.48
N GLU A 118 4.19 19.09 -26.07
CA GLU A 118 3.07 19.36 -25.16
C GLU A 118 3.47 19.10 -23.70
N ARG A 119 4.47 18.20 -23.49
CA ARG A 119 5.05 17.86 -22.19
C ARG A 119 6.55 18.10 -22.17
N LEU A 120 7.04 18.74 -21.12
CA LEU A 120 8.47 19.01 -20.92
C LEU A 120 8.92 18.49 -19.57
N VAL A 121 10.08 17.87 -19.53
CA VAL A 121 10.82 17.56 -18.29
C VAL A 121 12.21 18.16 -18.36
N LEU A 122 12.61 18.91 -17.33
CA LEU A 122 13.99 19.39 -17.13
C LEU A 122 14.60 18.68 -15.92
N ASP A 123 15.51 17.72 -16.15
CA ASP A 123 16.15 16.91 -15.11
C ASP A 123 17.69 17.05 -15.16
N SER A 124 18.35 17.77 -14.25
CA SER A 124 17.76 18.51 -13.13
C SER A 124 18.05 20.01 -13.28
N PHE A 125 17.07 20.80 -12.94
CA PHE A 125 17.20 22.26 -12.88
C PHE A 125 18.29 22.69 -11.89
N SER A 126 18.53 21.94 -10.82
CA SER A 126 19.64 22.25 -9.88
C SER A 126 21.01 22.26 -10.57
N SER A 127 21.21 21.42 -11.57
CA SER A 127 22.44 21.42 -12.36
C SER A 127 22.58 22.68 -13.22
N LEU A 128 21.47 23.14 -13.78
CA LEU A 128 21.41 24.39 -14.52
C LEU A 128 21.62 25.58 -13.58
N ALA A 129 20.93 25.65 -12.46
CA ALA A 129 21.02 26.72 -11.48
C ALA A 129 22.43 26.90 -10.93
N ASN A 130 23.16 25.83 -10.69
CA ASN A 130 24.56 25.87 -10.21
C ASN A 130 25.55 26.39 -11.25
N ALA A 131 25.16 26.46 -12.51
CA ALA A 131 25.99 27.02 -13.58
C ALA A 131 25.92 28.56 -13.68
N TYR A 132 24.91 29.20 -13.05
CA TYR A 132 24.78 30.64 -13.00
C TYR A 132 25.66 31.23 -11.90
N PRO A 133 26.37 32.36 -12.17
CA PRO A 133 27.19 33.05 -11.17
C PRO A 133 26.36 33.63 -10.01
N GLU A 134 25.15 34.12 -10.32
CA GLU A 134 24.29 34.78 -9.34
C GLU A 134 22.85 34.18 -9.33
N ALA A 135 22.26 34.10 -8.15
CA ALA A 135 20.91 33.57 -7.96
C ALA A 135 19.82 34.40 -8.68
N ILE A 136 20.09 35.70 -8.92
CA ILE A 136 19.15 36.56 -9.65
C ILE A 136 19.02 36.14 -11.11
N ASP A 137 20.09 35.70 -11.74
CA ASP A 137 20.08 35.25 -13.14
C ASP A 137 19.30 33.98 -13.32
N VAL A 138 19.40 33.04 -12.36
CA VAL A 138 18.57 31.83 -12.28
C VAL A 138 17.11 32.20 -12.25
N ARG A 139 16.74 33.17 -11.41
CA ARG A 139 15.34 33.62 -11.26
C ARG A 139 14.78 34.23 -12.56
N VAL A 140 15.59 35.06 -13.22
CA VAL A 140 15.21 35.69 -14.50
C VAL A 140 14.97 34.62 -15.57
N SER A 141 15.91 33.69 -15.73
CA SER A 141 15.84 32.60 -16.70
C SER A 141 14.62 31.68 -16.45
N LEU A 142 14.37 31.31 -15.19
CA LEU A 142 13.23 30.51 -14.81
C LEU A 142 11.89 31.25 -15.09
N HIS A 143 11.87 32.57 -14.87
CA HIS A 143 10.69 33.38 -15.15
C HIS A 143 10.42 33.47 -16.67
N ILE A 144 11.46 33.63 -17.49
CA ILE A 144 11.34 33.61 -18.94
C ILE A 144 10.84 32.25 -19.42
N LEU A 145 11.46 31.15 -18.97
CA LEU A 145 11.01 29.80 -19.31
C LEU A 145 9.53 29.57 -18.92
N SER A 146 9.14 29.97 -17.72
CA SER A 146 7.74 29.83 -17.25
C SER A 146 6.74 30.58 -18.15
N LYS A 147 7.11 31.77 -18.63
CA LYS A 147 6.26 32.53 -19.57
C LYS A 147 6.17 31.85 -20.93
N LEU A 148 7.29 31.34 -21.43
CA LEU A 148 7.37 30.71 -22.76
C LEU A 148 6.57 29.39 -22.77
N VAL A 149 6.82 28.45 -21.86
CA VAL A 149 6.07 27.17 -21.80
C VAL A 149 4.59 27.40 -21.63
N ARG A 150 4.19 28.44 -20.88
CA ARG A 150 2.78 28.84 -20.75
C ARG A 150 2.21 29.41 -22.04
N SER A 151 2.97 30.19 -22.82
CA SER A 151 2.51 30.78 -24.07
C SER A 151 2.25 29.72 -25.16
N ILE A 152 3.05 28.66 -25.18
CA ILE A 152 2.90 27.53 -26.11
C ILE A 152 1.98 26.43 -25.58
N GLY A 153 1.55 26.51 -24.31
CA GLY A 153 0.66 25.53 -23.68
C GLY A 153 1.37 24.25 -23.22
N CYS A 154 2.70 24.23 -23.19
CA CYS A 154 3.49 23.06 -22.78
C CYS A 154 3.46 22.88 -21.25
N THR A 155 3.03 21.71 -20.78
CA THR A 155 3.01 21.37 -19.34
C THR A 155 4.38 20.84 -18.90
N THR A 156 4.96 21.45 -17.88
CA THR A 156 6.37 21.25 -17.54
C THR A 156 6.57 20.69 -16.15
N LEU A 157 7.41 19.66 -16.03
CA LEU A 157 8.00 19.21 -14.77
C LEU A 157 9.44 19.72 -14.68
N LEU A 158 9.73 20.45 -13.61
CA LEU A 158 11.04 20.95 -13.27
C LEU A 158 11.60 20.11 -12.11
N VAL A 159 12.65 19.35 -12.34
CA VAL A 159 13.26 18.49 -11.31
C VAL A 159 14.32 19.26 -10.55
N ALA A 160 14.21 19.28 -9.21
CA ALA A 160 15.21 19.90 -8.35
C ALA A 160 15.69 18.96 -7.24
N GLU A 161 16.95 19.13 -6.86
CA GLU A 161 17.50 18.39 -5.73
C GLU A 161 17.33 19.15 -4.42
N ILE A 162 17.01 18.43 -3.35
CA ILE A 162 17.10 18.91 -1.98
C ILE A 162 18.38 18.33 -1.39
N PRO A 163 19.40 19.15 -1.06
CA PRO A 163 20.62 18.66 -0.45
C PRO A 163 20.33 17.98 0.91
N SER A 164 21.06 16.91 1.21
CA SER A 164 20.92 16.21 2.50
C SER A 164 21.13 17.15 3.67
N GLY A 165 20.20 17.13 4.64
CA GLY A 165 20.26 17.98 5.84
C GLY A 165 19.75 19.42 5.65
N ARG A 166 19.16 19.74 4.50
CA ARG A 166 18.46 21.01 4.26
C ARG A 166 16.98 20.76 3.98
N GLU A 167 16.14 21.70 4.40
CA GLU A 167 14.70 21.69 4.09
C GLU A 167 14.36 22.59 2.89
N THR A 168 15.27 23.51 2.53
CA THR A 168 15.08 24.44 1.41
C THR A 168 15.28 23.74 0.08
N ILE A 169 14.32 23.94 -0.83
CA ILE A 169 14.35 23.43 -2.19
C ILE A 169 15.31 24.31 -3.01
N GLY A 170 16.27 23.70 -3.71
CA GLY A 170 17.19 24.39 -4.60
C GLY A 170 17.84 25.63 -3.98
N LEU A 171 17.65 26.78 -4.65
CA LEU A 171 18.11 28.11 -4.17
C LEU A 171 17.06 28.85 -3.34
N GLY A 172 15.83 28.26 -3.14
CA GLY A 172 14.70 28.89 -2.42
C GLY A 172 13.99 29.99 -3.21
N LEU A 173 14.26 30.09 -4.52
CA LEU A 173 13.65 31.07 -5.42
C LEU A 173 12.60 30.47 -6.33
N GLU A 174 12.73 29.20 -6.64
CA GLU A 174 11.91 28.42 -7.56
C GLU A 174 10.45 28.37 -7.10
N GLU A 175 10.25 28.25 -5.79
CA GLU A 175 8.92 28.14 -5.17
C GLU A 175 7.97 29.30 -5.50
N PHE A 176 8.52 30.49 -5.77
CA PHE A 176 7.73 31.69 -6.08
C PHE A 176 7.26 31.74 -7.53
N ILE A 177 7.96 31.08 -8.45
CA ILE A 177 7.74 31.17 -9.89
C ILE A 177 6.82 30.06 -10.40
N VAL A 178 7.02 28.82 -9.89
CA VAL A 178 6.26 27.64 -10.32
C VAL A 178 4.80 27.66 -9.88
N ASP A 179 3.94 26.96 -10.61
CA ASP A 179 2.51 26.85 -10.34
C ASP A 179 2.20 25.72 -9.35
N GLY A 180 3.01 24.66 -9.37
CA GLY A 180 2.90 23.50 -8.47
C GLY A 180 4.23 23.15 -7.81
N ILE A 181 4.17 22.52 -6.63
CA ILE A 181 5.33 21.98 -5.91
C ILE A 181 4.95 20.61 -5.35
N ILE A 182 5.69 19.60 -5.79
CA ILE A 182 5.61 18.21 -5.31
C ILE A 182 6.97 17.88 -4.70
N THR A 183 6.99 17.50 -3.43
CA THR A 183 8.22 17.12 -2.72
C THR A 183 8.22 15.63 -2.44
N LEU A 184 9.29 14.93 -2.83
CA LEU A 184 9.50 13.51 -2.58
C LEU A 184 10.49 13.31 -1.44
N ARG A 185 10.08 12.60 -0.40
CA ARG A 185 10.90 12.38 0.81
C ARG A 185 11.03 10.88 1.14
N ARG A 186 12.08 10.53 1.86
CA ARG A 186 12.26 9.25 2.51
C ARG A 186 12.23 9.45 4.01
N ARG A 187 11.44 8.65 4.70
CA ARG A 187 11.33 8.64 6.16
C ARG A 187 11.57 7.23 6.69
N THR A 188 12.30 7.11 7.78
CA THR A 188 12.47 5.84 8.47
C THR A 188 11.46 5.75 9.63
N ARG A 189 10.69 4.67 9.68
CA ARG A 189 9.77 4.36 10.76
C ARG A 189 9.94 2.90 11.18
N ASN A 190 10.21 2.66 12.46
CA ASN A 190 10.41 1.33 13.05
C ASN A 190 11.45 0.46 12.27
N GLY A 191 12.46 1.12 11.69
CA GLY A 191 13.51 0.47 10.91
C GLY A 191 13.14 0.15 9.45
N ASP A 192 11.95 0.54 9.00
CA ASP A 192 11.53 0.46 7.60
C ASP A 192 11.58 1.83 6.92
N MET A 193 11.90 1.84 5.62
CA MET A 193 11.90 3.06 4.83
C MET A 193 10.52 3.26 4.21
N LEU A 194 9.92 4.41 4.50
CA LEU A 194 8.72 4.92 3.84
C LEU A 194 9.09 5.99 2.84
N ARG A 195 8.34 6.09 1.75
CA ARG A 195 8.44 7.16 0.76
C ARG A 195 7.17 8.00 0.82
N GLU A 196 7.35 9.30 0.92
CA GLU A 196 6.26 10.28 1.03
C GLU A 196 6.36 11.28 -0.12
N LEU A 197 5.20 11.54 -0.75
CA LEU A 197 4.97 12.62 -1.70
C LEU A 197 4.14 13.67 -0.99
N GLU A 198 4.62 14.91 -0.99
CA GLU A 198 3.92 16.06 -0.41
C GLU A 198 3.64 17.10 -1.49
N ILE A 199 2.39 17.52 -1.63
CA ILE A 199 1.95 18.60 -2.52
C ILE A 199 1.78 19.85 -1.67
N THR A 200 2.77 20.73 -1.69
CA THR A 200 2.73 21.96 -0.89
C THR A 200 2.07 23.12 -1.63
N LYS A 201 1.97 23.04 -2.96
CA LYS A 201 1.38 24.06 -3.81
C LYS A 201 0.85 23.45 -5.10
N MET A 202 -0.34 23.88 -5.52
CA MET A 202 -0.87 23.60 -6.87
C MET A 202 -1.91 24.69 -7.19
N ARG A 203 -1.54 25.69 -7.99
CA ARG A 203 -2.43 26.82 -8.32
C ARG A 203 -3.66 26.36 -9.09
N GLY A 204 -4.83 26.83 -8.65
CA GLY A 204 -6.10 26.51 -9.32
C GLY A 204 -6.52 25.03 -9.18
N THR A 205 -6.01 24.34 -8.13
CA THR A 205 -6.31 22.94 -7.87
C THR A 205 -6.66 22.78 -6.39
N GLU A 206 -7.76 22.09 -6.11
CA GLU A 206 -8.07 21.58 -4.79
C GLU A 206 -7.28 20.28 -4.59
N ILE A 207 -6.51 20.21 -3.51
CA ILE A 207 -5.70 19.05 -3.16
C ILE A 207 -6.49 18.24 -2.14
N GLY A 208 -6.83 17.00 -2.48
CA GLY A 208 -7.58 16.12 -1.58
C GLY A 208 -6.76 15.73 -0.35
N GLN A 209 -5.58 15.13 -0.57
CA GLN A 209 -4.65 14.72 0.49
C GLN A 209 -3.26 15.30 0.22
N PRO A 210 -2.80 16.26 1.03
CA PRO A 210 -1.50 16.93 0.78
C PRO A 210 -0.31 16.00 0.85
N THR A 211 -0.33 14.98 1.70
CA THR A 211 0.75 14.01 1.86
C THR A 211 0.26 12.61 1.59
N GLN A 212 0.94 11.88 0.73
CA GLN A 212 0.61 10.52 0.32
C GLN A 212 1.84 9.62 0.40
N LEU A 213 1.64 8.33 0.70
CA LEU A 213 2.70 7.33 0.58
C LEU A 213 2.84 6.87 -0.88
N PHE A 214 4.05 6.50 -1.26
CA PHE A 214 4.30 5.92 -2.59
C PHE A 214 5.35 4.80 -2.54
N THR A 215 5.40 4.01 -3.59
CA THR A 215 6.41 2.98 -3.82
C THR A 215 7.02 3.12 -5.21
N LEU A 216 8.25 2.65 -5.37
CA LEU A 216 8.91 2.54 -6.67
C LEU A 216 8.86 1.10 -7.22
N HIS A 217 8.14 0.21 -6.56
CA HIS A 217 7.94 -1.15 -7.03
C HIS A 217 7.04 -1.18 -8.27
N GLY A 218 7.61 -1.65 -9.40
CA GLY A 218 6.90 -1.69 -10.69
C GLY A 218 6.59 -0.32 -11.30
N GLY A 219 7.37 0.72 -10.95
CA GLY A 219 7.19 2.11 -11.40
C GLY A 219 6.92 3.06 -10.23
N PHE A 220 6.58 4.31 -10.55
CA PHE A 220 6.19 5.28 -9.55
C PHE A 220 4.70 5.14 -9.24
N ASN A 221 4.37 4.61 -8.08
CA ASN A 221 2.99 4.32 -7.68
C ASN A 221 2.65 4.99 -6.35
N VAL A 222 1.71 5.91 -6.36
CA VAL A 222 1.13 6.48 -5.14
C VAL A 222 0.13 5.50 -4.56
N LEU A 223 0.26 5.24 -3.26
CA LEU A 223 -0.57 4.28 -2.53
C LEU A 223 -1.85 4.98 -2.06
N PRO A 224 -3.03 4.57 -2.54
CA PRO A 224 -4.28 5.18 -2.09
C PRO A 224 -4.61 4.77 -0.65
N PRO A 225 -5.39 5.57 0.09
CA PRO A 225 -6.01 5.13 1.32
C PRO A 225 -6.82 3.85 1.08
N PHE A 226 -6.87 2.98 2.09
CA PHE A 226 -7.63 1.74 1.97
C PHE A 226 -9.10 2.01 1.73
N ALA A 227 -9.62 1.47 0.63
CA ALA A 227 -11.02 1.55 0.25
C ALA A 227 -11.60 0.18 -0.12
N GLU A 228 -12.91 0.02 0.04
CA GLU A 228 -13.62 -1.17 -0.42
C GLU A 228 -13.77 -1.14 -1.94
N THR A 229 -13.31 -2.22 -2.59
CA THR A 229 -13.44 -2.39 -4.04
C THR A 229 -14.67 -3.24 -4.37
N PRO A 230 -15.57 -2.82 -5.27
CA PRO A 230 -16.70 -3.61 -5.71
C PRO A 230 -16.26 -4.93 -6.36
N ILE A 231 -17.02 -5.99 -6.13
CA ILE A 231 -16.83 -7.29 -6.79
C ILE A 231 -17.80 -7.36 -7.97
N THR A 232 -17.27 -7.36 -9.19
CA THR A 232 -18.07 -7.30 -10.41
C THR A 232 -18.62 -8.65 -10.86
N ASN A 233 -17.91 -9.76 -10.62
CA ASN A 233 -18.28 -11.11 -11.00
C ASN A 233 -18.15 -12.04 -9.79
N PRO A 234 -19.17 -12.17 -8.91
CA PRO A 234 -19.08 -12.99 -7.73
C PRO A 234 -18.76 -14.46 -8.05
N ALA A 235 -17.75 -15.01 -7.39
CA ALA A 235 -17.35 -16.40 -7.51
C ALA A 235 -17.06 -16.98 -6.12
N ARG A 236 -17.14 -18.32 -6.02
CA ARG A 236 -16.79 -19.02 -4.80
C ARG A 236 -15.29 -18.99 -4.55
N PHE A 237 -14.89 -18.83 -3.30
CA PHE A 237 -13.51 -18.92 -2.85
C PHE A 237 -12.87 -20.23 -3.29
N ARG A 238 -11.72 -20.14 -3.93
CA ARG A 238 -10.95 -21.29 -4.37
C ARG A 238 -9.97 -21.71 -3.30
N HIS A 239 -10.13 -22.92 -2.78
CA HIS A 239 -9.23 -23.50 -1.77
C HIS A 239 -7.77 -23.54 -2.28
N ILE A 240 -6.85 -23.06 -1.43
CA ILE A 240 -5.41 -23.13 -1.63
C ILE A 240 -4.89 -24.32 -0.82
N PRO A 241 -4.32 -25.36 -1.45
CA PRO A 241 -3.88 -26.56 -0.76
C PRO A 241 -2.77 -26.30 0.26
N ASP A 242 -2.83 -27.05 1.36
CA ASP A 242 -1.76 -27.08 2.34
C ASP A 242 -0.53 -27.81 1.81
N GLN A 243 0.63 -27.47 2.40
CA GLN A 243 1.86 -28.25 2.26
C GLN A 243 1.95 -29.27 3.41
N PRO A 244 2.81 -30.32 3.30
CA PRO A 244 2.91 -31.36 4.33
C PRO A 244 3.12 -30.81 5.76
N GLU A 245 4.05 -29.85 5.91
CA GLU A 245 4.43 -29.25 7.19
C GLU A 245 3.80 -27.88 7.45
N ARG A 246 3.05 -27.33 6.49
CA ARG A 246 2.54 -25.98 6.55
C ARG A 246 1.10 -25.88 6.07
N LEU A 247 0.35 -25.07 6.78
CA LEU A 247 -1.03 -24.71 6.42
C LEU A 247 -1.03 -23.40 5.65
N SER A 248 -1.84 -23.35 4.59
CA SER A 248 -2.01 -22.15 3.79
C SER A 248 -2.72 -21.05 4.58
N THR A 249 -2.31 -19.81 4.39
CA THR A 249 -3.00 -18.63 4.93
C THR A 249 -4.30 -18.32 4.19
N GLY A 250 -4.58 -19.00 3.07
CA GLY A 250 -5.68 -18.67 2.18
C GLY A 250 -5.40 -17.47 1.25
N HIS A 251 -4.22 -16.86 1.37
CA HIS A 251 -3.76 -15.76 0.51
C HIS A 251 -2.50 -16.19 -0.25
N GLU A 252 -2.60 -16.36 -1.56
CA GLU A 252 -1.46 -16.81 -2.41
C GLU A 252 -0.21 -15.93 -2.23
N GLN A 253 -0.40 -14.58 -2.20
CA GLN A 253 0.71 -13.66 -1.99
C GLN A 253 1.30 -13.78 -0.58
N LEU A 254 0.46 -13.91 0.45
CA LEU A 254 0.93 -14.05 1.83
C LEU A 254 1.65 -15.39 2.04
N ASP A 255 1.17 -16.45 1.41
CA ASP A 255 1.87 -17.75 1.38
C ASP A 255 3.22 -17.65 0.67
N SER A 256 3.32 -16.88 -0.42
CA SER A 256 4.59 -16.60 -1.09
C SER A 256 5.56 -15.80 -0.21
N ILE A 257 5.04 -14.89 0.62
CA ILE A 257 5.82 -14.03 1.52
C ILE A 257 6.30 -14.81 2.75
N LEU A 258 5.43 -15.59 3.38
CA LEU A 258 5.69 -16.28 4.67
C LEU A 258 6.00 -17.77 4.50
N GLY A 259 5.67 -18.35 3.35
CA GLY A 259 5.71 -19.77 3.11
C GLY A 259 4.56 -20.55 3.77
N GLY A 260 3.46 -19.88 4.12
CA GLY A 260 2.40 -20.44 4.97
C GLY A 260 2.80 -20.52 6.45
N PHE A 261 1.92 -21.05 7.32
CA PHE A 261 2.18 -21.24 8.74
C PHE A 261 2.50 -22.70 9.05
N ARG A 262 3.42 -22.95 10.00
CA ARG A 262 3.72 -24.31 10.43
C ARG A 262 2.52 -24.94 11.11
N ARG A 263 2.33 -26.25 10.93
CA ARG A 263 1.30 -26.99 11.67
C ARG A 263 1.55 -26.90 13.17
N GLY A 264 0.50 -26.61 13.92
CA GLY A 264 0.56 -26.43 15.36
C GLY A 264 1.06 -25.05 15.81
N ASP A 265 1.20 -24.09 14.89
CA ASP A 265 1.73 -22.76 15.24
C ASP A 265 0.66 -21.86 15.88
N THR A 266 1.15 -21.00 16.77
CA THR A 266 0.41 -19.83 17.24
C THR A 266 0.91 -18.61 16.48
N ILE A 267 0.00 -17.81 15.95
CA ILE A 267 0.27 -16.62 15.16
C ILE A 267 -0.26 -15.40 15.91
N LEU A 268 0.60 -14.43 16.19
CA LEU A 268 0.19 -13.14 16.70
C LEU A 268 0.02 -12.15 15.55
N ILE A 269 -1.12 -11.48 15.49
CA ILE A 269 -1.38 -10.31 14.63
C ILE A 269 -1.57 -9.10 15.54
N GLU A 270 -0.56 -8.25 15.58
CA GLU A 270 -0.58 -7.01 16.35
C GLU A 270 -1.17 -5.89 15.49
N LEU A 271 -2.19 -5.23 16.01
CA LEU A 271 -2.95 -4.20 15.31
C LEU A 271 -2.50 -2.84 15.81
N GLY A 272 -2.25 -1.91 14.89
CA GLY A 272 -2.10 -0.51 15.20
C GLY A 272 -3.44 0.19 15.45
N GLU A 273 -3.37 1.49 15.70
CA GLU A 273 -4.56 2.34 15.78
C GLU A 273 -5.25 2.44 14.42
N ASP A 274 -6.55 2.67 14.44
CA ASP A 274 -7.39 2.96 13.25
C ASP A 274 -7.29 1.92 12.11
N ILE A 275 -7.12 0.64 12.46
CA ILE A 275 -7.20 -0.45 11.47
C ILE A 275 -8.68 -0.73 11.17
N PRO A 276 -9.14 -0.55 9.90
CA PRO A 276 -10.51 -0.84 9.52
C PRO A 276 -10.88 -2.30 9.78
N SER A 277 -12.07 -2.54 10.36
CA SER A 277 -12.54 -3.91 10.63
C SER A 277 -12.66 -4.76 9.35
N LEU A 278 -12.89 -4.13 8.20
CA LEU A 278 -12.91 -4.84 6.92
C LEU A 278 -11.55 -5.49 6.59
N ILE A 279 -10.41 -4.82 6.85
CA ILE A 279 -9.07 -5.41 6.66
C ILE A 279 -8.91 -6.68 7.49
N LEU A 280 -9.29 -6.60 8.76
CA LEU A 280 -9.23 -7.77 9.65
C LEU A 280 -10.16 -8.88 9.18
N GLY A 281 -11.39 -8.50 8.77
CA GLY A 281 -12.33 -9.41 8.17
C GLY A 281 -11.78 -10.10 6.92
N LEU A 282 -11.11 -9.36 6.04
CA LEU A 282 -10.51 -9.92 4.84
C LEU A 282 -9.33 -10.84 5.15
N LEU A 283 -8.40 -10.40 6.02
CA LEU A 283 -7.23 -11.20 6.35
C LEU A 283 -7.61 -12.52 7.03
N VAL A 284 -8.40 -12.43 8.09
CA VAL A 284 -8.82 -13.59 8.89
C VAL A 284 -9.95 -14.37 8.22
N GLY A 285 -10.85 -13.67 7.49
CA GLY A 285 -11.94 -14.28 6.75
C GLY A 285 -11.47 -15.14 5.59
N THR A 286 -10.41 -14.72 4.88
CA THR A 286 -9.81 -15.53 3.82
C THR A 286 -9.17 -16.80 4.40
N MET A 287 -8.48 -16.73 5.55
CA MET A 287 -7.96 -17.90 6.26
C MET A 287 -9.11 -18.86 6.64
N ARG A 288 -10.20 -18.31 7.20
CA ARG A 288 -11.41 -19.06 7.55
C ARG A 288 -12.03 -19.74 6.32
N ALA A 289 -12.19 -18.99 5.23
CA ALA A 289 -12.72 -19.52 3.97
C ALA A 289 -11.85 -20.66 3.43
N ASN A 290 -10.52 -20.54 3.52
CA ASN A 290 -9.60 -21.60 3.09
C ASN A 290 -9.77 -22.88 3.92
N PHE A 291 -9.85 -22.77 5.24
CA PHE A 291 -10.06 -23.92 6.12
C PHE A 291 -11.40 -24.58 5.85
N ILE A 292 -12.49 -23.82 5.77
CA ILE A 292 -13.85 -24.37 5.55
C ILE A 292 -13.94 -25.03 4.17
N THR A 293 -13.47 -24.39 3.09
CA THR A 293 -13.48 -24.98 1.74
C THR A 293 -12.57 -26.19 1.61
N GLY A 294 -11.50 -26.26 2.42
CA GLY A 294 -10.67 -27.44 2.59
C GLY A 294 -11.30 -28.54 3.46
N GLY A 295 -12.50 -28.32 4.03
CA GLY A 295 -13.20 -29.25 4.90
C GLY A 295 -12.67 -29.29 6.34
N GLY A 296 -11.88 -28.29 6.77
CA GLY A 296 -11.40 -28.11 8.13
C GLY A 296 -12.39 -27.32 9.01
N GLY A 297 -12.28 -27.46 10.33
CA GLY A 297 -13.09 -26.74 11.31
C GLY A 297 -12.52 -25.36 11.65
N VAL A 298 -13.39 -24.43 12.00
CA VAL A 298 -13.02 -23.09 12.50
C VAL A 298 -13.75 -22.79 13.79
N LEU A 299 -13.01 -22.34 14.79
CA LEU A 299 -13.52 -21.92 16.09
C LEU A 299 -13.01 -20.50 16.37
N MET A 300 -13.92 -19.56 16.65
CA MET A 300 -13.51 -18.16 16.79
C MET A 300 -14.18 -17.40 17.92
N ILE A 301 -13.41 -16.51 18.55
CA ILE A 301 -13.90 -15.43 19.41
C ILE A 301 -13.80 -14.14 18.58
N PRO A 302 -14.92 -13.53 18.18
CA PRO A 302 -14.93 -12.34 17.35
C PRO A 302 -14.46 -11.10 18.12
N PRO A 303 -14.09 -9.99 17.43
CA PRO A 303 -13.77 -8.74 18.08
C PRO A 303 -14.96 -8.17 18.86
N GLY A 304 -14.69 -7.36 19.87
CA GLY A 304 -15.72 -6.64 20.62
C GLY A 304 -16.53 -5.73 19.68
N GLY A 305 -17.88 -5.82 19.79
CA GLY A 305 -18.81 -5.04 18.96
C GLY A 305 -19.05 -5.58 17.54
N GLU A 306 -18.38 -6.64 17.11
CA GLU A 306 -18.69 -7.30 15.83
C GLU A 306 -19.90 -8.20 15.98
N SER A 307 -20.87 -8.09 15.05
CA SER A 307 -22.03 -8.98 15.02
C SER A 307 -21.73 -10.25 14.21
N VAL A 308 -22.37 -11.36 14.61
CA VAL A 308 -22.32 -12.62 13.86
C VAL A 308 -22.75 -12.42 12.41
N GLU A 309 -23.78 -11.61 12.20
CA GLU A 309 -24.31 -11.28 10.89
C GLU A 309 -23.26 -10.63 9.95
N ARG A 310 -22.41 -9.77 10.48
CA ARG A 310 -21.34 -9.15 9.67
C ARG A 310 -20.28 -10.16 9.26
N ILE A 311 -19.94 -11.08 10.15
CA ILE A 311 -19.02 -12.19 9.86
C ILE A 311 -19.59 -13.08 8.76
N THR A 312 -20.87 -13.46 8.87
CA THR A 312 -21.52 -14.35 7.91
C THR A 312 -21.75 -13.70 6.55
N ARG A 313 -22.05 -12.38 6.50
CA ARG A 313 -22.09 -11.64 5.22
C ARG A 313 -20.75 -11.68 4.48
N LEU A 314 -19.65 -11.61 5.20
CA LEU A 314 -18.33 -11.75 4.57
C LEU A 314 -18.10 -13.19 4.07
N ASP A 315 -18.55 -14.20 4.84
CA ASP A 315 -18.48 -15.59 4.41
C ASP A 315 -19.33 -15.85 3.14
N GLU A 316 -20.46 -15.19 3.01
CA GLU A 316 -21.30 -15.23 1.81
C GLU A 316 -20.58 -14.61 0.59
N ARG A 317 -19.81 -13.54 0.80
CA ARG A 317 -18.95 -12.95 -0.25
C ARG A 317 -17.82 -13.90 -0.69
N PHE A 318 -17.41 -14.83 0.15
CA PHE A 318 -16.52 -15.94 -0.21
C PHE A 318 -17.27 -17.16 -0.81
N GLY A 319 -18.59 -17.10 -0.91
CA GLY A 319 -19.42 -18.19 -1.43
C GLY A 319 -19.54 -19.40 -0.48
N LEU A 320 -19.35 -19.20 0.83
CA LEU A 320 -19.57 -20.24 1.84
C LEU A 320 -21.06 -20.43 2.07
N THR A 321 -21.53 -21.68 2.06
CA THR A 321 -22.94 -22.02 2.26
C THR A 321 -23.31 -22.03 3.74
N GLU A 322 -24.61 -21.94 4.05
CA GLU A 322 -25.12 -22.06 5.42
C GLU A 322 -24.85 -23.45 6.01
N GLU A 323 -24.94 -24.49 5.18
CA GLU A 323 -24.62 -25.87 5.58
C GLU A 323 -23.16 -26.01 5.99
N GLU A 324 -22.24 -25.43 5.22
CA GLU A 324 -20.81 -25.44 5.55
C GLU A 324 -20.52 -24.68 6.85
N ARG A 325 -21.12 -23.49 7.03
CA ARG A 325 -21.02 -22.74 8.28
C ARG A 325 -21.57 -23.55 9.46
N GLY A 326 -22.77 -24.13 9.32
CA GLY A 326 -23.37 -24.95 10.37
C GLY A 326 -22.52 -26.14 10.79
N ARG A 327 -21.86 -26.79 9.83
CA ARG A 327 -21.03 -27.97 10.06
C ARG A 327 -19.63 -27.64 10.57
N LEU A 328 -18.98 -26.59 10.02
CA LEU A 328 -17.53 -26.37 10.15
C LEU A 328 -17.14 -25.09 10.93
N LEU A 329 -18.08 -24.19 11.22
CA LEU A 329 -17.80 -22.94 11.91
C LEU A 329 -18.41 -22.94 13.32
N ARG A 330 -17.69 -22.38 14.29
CA ARG A 330 -18.23 -22.04 15.62
C ARG A 330 -17.78 -20.64 16.00
N ILE A 331 -18.74 -19.78 16.34
CA ILE A 331 -18.53 -18.39 16.75
C ILE A 331 -18.96 -18.24 18.20
N ALA A 332 -18.03 -17.95 19.08
CA ALA A 332 -18.29 -17.75 20.49
C ALA A 332 -18.89 -16.36 20.76
N VAL A 333 -20.08 -16.30 21.29
CA VAL A 333 -20.75 -15.04 21.69
C VAL A 333 -21.04 -15.03 23.18
N MET A 334 -21.03 -13.85 23.78
CA MET A 334 -21.24 -13.65 25.22
C MET A 334 -22.67 -13.24 25.59
N ARG A 335 -23.46 -12.88 24.59
CA ARG A 335 -24.88 -12.58 24.77
C ARG A 335 -25.65 -13.52 23.85
N PRO A 336 -26.45 -14.41 24.42
CA PRO A 336 -27.26 -15.32 23.62
C PRO A 336 -28.27 -14.53 22.81
N GLU A 337 -28.40 -14.86 21.53
CA GLU A 337 -29.54 -14.51 20.72
C GLU A 337 -30.71 -15.40 21.15
N GLU A 338 -31.96 -14.96 20.99
CA GLU A 338 -33.14 -15.78 21.34
C GLU A 338 -33.21 -17.11 20.56
N ARG A 339 -32.68 -17.09 19.30
CA ARG A 339 -32.59 -18.28 18.43
C ARG A 339 -31.28 -18.23 17.64
N PRO A 340 -30.16 -18.63 18.24
CA PRO A 340 -28.88 -18.57 17.58
C PRO A 340 -28.81 -19.59 16.42
N PRO A 341 -28.13 -19.21 15.30
CA PRO A 341 -27.77 -20.18 14.27
C PRO A 341 -26.91 -21.33 14.82
N PRO A 342 -26.86 -22.50 14.16
CA PRO A 342 -26.14 -23.68 14.66
C PRO A 342 -24.64 -23.51 14.82
N TYR A 343 -24.07 -22.48 14.21
CA TYR A 343 -22.65 -22.13 14.33
C TYR A 343 -22.36 -21.12 15.44
N VAL A 344 -23.36 -20.67 16.19
CA VAL A 344 -23.17 -19.77 17.33
C VAL A 344 -23.14 -20.57 18.62
N ILE A 345 -22.08 -20.36 19.43
CA ILE A 345 -21.94 -20.95 20.76
C ILE A 345 -21.95 -19.86 21.82
N ASN A 346 -22.71 -20.08 22.88
CA ASN A 346 -22.80 -19.13 23.99
C ASN A 346 -21.74 -19.44 25.03
N VAL A 347 -20.90 -18.45 25.30
CA VAL A 347 -19.92 -18.48 26.39
C VAL A 347 -20.41 -17.60 27.54
N ASP A 348 -20.18 -18.07 28.78
CA ASP A 348 -20.61 -17.38 29.97
C ASP A 348 -19.53 -16.39 30.42
N PRO A 349 -19.78 -15.05 30.39
CA PRO A 349 -18.78 -14.07 30.77
C PRO A 349 -18.41 -14.15 32.27
N ASP A 350 -19.34 -14.64 33.11
CA ASP A 350 -19.15 -14.69 34.56
C ASP A 350 -18.56 -16.02 35.05
N ASP A 351 -18.55 -17.06 34.19
CA ASP A 351 -17.98 -18.38 34.50
C ASP A 351 -16.95 -18.82 33.45
N ILE A 352 -15.67 -18.46 33.70
CA ILE A 352 -14.54 -18.85 32.84
C ILE A 352 -14.41 -20.38 32.69
N LYS A 353 -14.68 -21.15 33.76
CA LYS A 353 -14.54 -22.61 33.69
C LYS A 353 -15.58 -23.24 32.78
N LYS A 354 -16.81 -22.75 32.83
CA LYS A 354 -17.90 -23.16 31.93
C LYS A 354 -17.57 -22.75 30.50
N SER A 355 -17.09 -21.55 30.28
CA SER A 355 -16.72 -21.03 28.96
C SER A 355 -15.58 -21.84 28.33
N VAL A 356 -14.54 -22.17 29.09
CA VAL A 356 -13.44 -23.04 28.63
C VAL A 356 -13.95 -24.43 28.28
N ARG A 357 -14.84 -25.04 29.10
CA ARG A 357 -15.44 -26.34 28.79
C ARG A 357 -16.24 -26.29 27.48
N THR A 358 -17.09 -25.27 27.30
CA THR A 358 -17.87 -25.09 26.06
C THR A 358 -16.94 -25.01 24.85
N TRP A 359 -15.85 -24.29 24.97
CA TRP A 359 -14.82 -24.16 23.92
C TRP A 359 -14.17 -25.52 23.60
N ASP A 360 -13.75 -26.26 24.60
CA ASP A 360 -13.13 -27.58 24.45
C ASP A 360 -14.08 -28.63 23.89
N ASP A 361 -15.35 -28.62 24.29
CA ASP A 361 -16.40 -29.52 23.77
C ASP A 361 -16.64 -29.26 22.27
N GLU A 362 -16.79 -28.00 21.86
CA GLU A 362 -16.99 -27.66 20.45
C GLU A 362 -15.75 -27.92 19.59
N LYS A 363 -14.55 -27.68 20.14
CA LYS A 363 -13.30 -28.05 19.50
C LYS A 363 -13.22 -29.56 19.24
N THR A 364 -13.55 -30.36 20.26
CA THR A 364 -13.58 -31.83 20.16
C THR A 364 -14.60 -32.31 19.13
N ARG A 365 -15.80 -31.70 19.09
CA ARG A 365 -16.81 -31.98 18.07
C ARG A 365 -16.34 -31.68 16.66
N LEU A 366 -15.70 -30.52 16.47
CA LEU A 366 -15.15 -30.12 15.15
C LEU A 366 -14.05 -31.09 14.70
N LEU A 367 -13.13 -31.47 15.59
CA LEU A 367 -12.09 -32.46 15.29
C LEU A 367 -12.69 -33.83 14.90
N ALA A 368 -13.68 -34.30 15.66
CA ALA A 368 -14.38 -35.55 15.34
C ALA A 368 -15.15 -35.50 14.00
N THR A 369 -15.74 -34.35 13.70
CA THR A 369 -16.52 -34.15 12.47
C THR A 369 -15.65 -34.07 11.22
N THR A 370 -14.49 -33.43 11.32
CA THR A 370 -13.64 -33.10 10.16
C THR A 370 -12.50 -34.10 9.96
N GLY A 371 -12.01 -34.70 11.03
CA GLY A 371 -10.76 -35.47 11.00
C GLY A 371 -9.53 -34.63 10.56
N LYS A 372 -9.66 -33.32 10.59
CA LYS A 372 -8.65 -32.36 10.10
C LYS A 372 -8.25 -31.35 11.17
N PRO A 373 -7.08 -30.71 11.03
CA PRO A 373 -6.69 -29.62 11.89
C PRO A 373 -7.71 -28.47 11.91
N ILE A 374 -7.82 -27.80 13.06
CA ILE A 374 -8.75 -26.69 13.28
C ILE A 374 -8.00 -25.34 13.24
N LEU A 375 -8.64 -24.35 12.64
CA LEU A 375 -8.26 -22.95 12.78
C LEU A 375 -8.97 -22.33 13.97
N LYS A 376 -8.20 -21.87 14.95
CA LYS A 376 -8.69 -21.13 16.11
C LYS A 376 -8.34 -19.66 15.95
N ILE A 377 -9.30 -18.76 16.16
CA ILE A 377 -9.13 -17.31 16.02
C ILE A 377 -9.61 -16.66 17.30
N ALA A 378 -8.77 -15.86 17.95
CA ALA A 378 -9.14 -15.17 19.17
C ALA A 378 -8.73 -13.70 19.15
N TYR A 379 -9.72 -12.80 19.30
CA TYR A 379 -9.47 -11.40 19.63
C TYR A 379 -9.32 -11.29 21.14
N ILE A 380 -8.08 -11.30 21.60
CA ILE A 380 -7.76 -11.52 23.01
C ILE A 380 -8.00 -10.31 23.91
N ASP A 381 -8.06 -9.10 23.36
CA ASP A 381 -8.49 -7.90 24.06
C ASP A 381 -9.91 -8.02 24.63
N LYS A 382 -10.81 -8.74 23.94
CA LYS A 382 -12.15 -9.03 24.45
C LYS A 382 -12.12 -10.01 25.62
N ALA A 383 -11.32 -11.06 25.54
CA ALA A 383 -11.18 -12.01 26.64
C ALA A 383 -10.65 -11.34 27.92
N TYR A 384 -9.66 -10.45 27.76
CA TYR A 384 -9.07 -9.69 28.85
C TYR A 384 -10.07 -8.71 29.50
N SER A 385 -11.00 -8.12 28.74
CA SER A 385 -12.01 -7.22 29.31
C SER A 385 -13.00 -7.93 30.25
N LEU A 386 -13.02 -9.24 30.22
CA LEU A 386 -13.96 -10.06 30.98
C LEU A 386 -13.30 -10.83 32.12
N TRP A 387 -12.06 -11.29 31.90
CA TRP A 387 -11.37 -12.18 32.81
C TRP A 387 -10.06 -11.58 33.30
N PRO A 388 -9.62 -11.91 34.54
CA PRO A 388 -8.34 -11.46 35.05
C PRO A 388 -7.20 -11.82 34.11
N MET A 389 -6.23 -10.92 33.96
CA MET A 389 -5.08 -11.03 33.08
C MET A 389 -4.34 -12.38 33.20
N GLU A 390 -4.10 -12.83 34.44
CA GLU A 390 -3.40 -14.09 34.69
C GLU A 390 -4.16 -15.32 34.22
N HIS A 391 -5.48 -15.31 34.32
CA HIS A 391 -6.33 -16.39 33.78
C HIS A 391 -6.32 -16.39 32.25
N THR A 392 -6.37 -15.21 31.65
CA THR A 392 -6.29 -15.06 30.18
C THR A 392 -4.95 -15.58 29.67
N LYS A 393 -3.81 -15.15 30.25
CA LYS A 393 -2.48 -15.63 29.87
C LYS A 393 -2.38 -17.16 29.97
N ARG A 394 -2.83 -17.72 31.10
CA ARG A 394 -2.81 -19.17 31.30
C ARG A 394 -3.66 -19.92 30.28
N ALA A 395 -4.83 -19.40 29.94
CA ALA A 395 -5.68 -20.00 28.92
C ALA A 395 -5.00 -19.99 27.54
N LEU A 396 -4.31 -18.90 27.18
CA LEU A 396 -3.54 -18.78 25.94
C LEU A 396 -2.36 -19.77 25.90
N ASP A 397 -1.64 -19.93 27.01
CA ASP A 397 -0.54 -20.91 27.10
C ASP A 397 -1.04 -22.33 26.86
N VAL A 398 -2.12 -22.73 27.54
CA VAL A 398 -2.73 -24.04 27.38
C VAL A 398 -3.23 -24.25 25.95
N GLU A 399 -3.95 -23.27 25.40
CA GLU A 399 -4.51 -23.39 24.04
C GLU A 399 -3.39 -23.46 22.98
N SER A 400 -2.29 -22.72 23.16
CA SER A 400 -1.11 -22.81 22.30
C SER A 400 -0.47 -24.20 22.34
N MET A 401 -0.34 -24.79 23.53
CA MET A 401 0.19 -26.17 23.70
C MET A 401 -0.72 -27.20 23.02
N LEU A 402 -2.04 -27.09 23.21
CA LEU A 402 -3.01 -27.99 22.58
C LEU A 402 -3.00 -27.84 21.05
N THR A 403 -2.92 -26.60 20.54
CA THR A 403 -2.80 -26.33 19.10
C THR A 403 -1.59 -27.02 18.49
N LYS A 404 -0.46 -27.00 19.21
CA LYS A 404 0.77 -27.67 18.77
C LYS A 404 0.59 -29.19 18.68
N ALA A 405 -0.09 -29.79 19.64
CA ALA A 405 -0.38 -31.22 19.65
C ALA A 405 -1.41 -31.63 18.56
N GLU A 406 -2.39 -30.78 18.30
CA GLU A 406 -3.47 -30.99 17.32
C GLU A 406 -3.02 -30.72 15.88
N GLY A 407 -1.92 -30.01 15.66
CA GLY A 407 -1.41 -29.64 14.35
C GLY A 407 -2.24 -28.60 13.62
N GLY A 408 -3.14 -27.87 14.33
CA GLY A 408 -3.97 -26.78 13.82
C GLY A 408 -3.25 -25.45 13.79
N LEU A 409 -4.01 -24.35 13.78
CA LEU A 409 -3.50 -22.98 13.94
C LEU A 409 -4.26 -22.23 15.04
N LEU A 410 -3.55 -21.40 15.79
CA LEU A 410 -4.12 -20.44 16.73
C LEU A 410 -3.72 -19.03 16.30
N VAL A 411 -4.68 -18.24 15.84
CA VAL A 411 -4.48 -16.85 15.45
C VAL A 411 -4.97 -15.93 16.56
N LEU A 412 -4.05 -15.20 17.17
CA LEU A 412 -4.31 -14.23 18.22
C LEU A 412 -4.26 -12.81 17.63
N LEU A 413 -5.30 -12.03 17.87
CA LEU A 413 -5.36 -10.63 17.44
C LEU A 413 -5.37 -9.73 18.69
N VAL A 414 -4.48 -8.76 18.70
CA VAL A 414 -4.28 -7.80 19.81
C VAL A 414 -4.35 -6.38 19.29
N ARG A 415 -5.19 -5.55 19.92
CA ARG A 415 -5.28 -4.10 19.65
C ARG A 415 -4.36 -3.31 20.59
N PRO A 416 -4.07 -2.04 20.27
CA PRO A 416 -3.34 -1.14 21.17
C PRO A 416 -3.99 -1.04 22.56
N GLY A 417 -3.19 -0.78 23.58
CA GLY A 417 -3.64 -0.71 24.99
C GLY A 417 -3.59 -2.04 25.75
N SER A 418 -3.14 -3.12 25.09
CA SER A 418 -2.96 -4.45 25.72
C SER A 418 -1.51 -4.94 25.60
N GLU A 419 -0.54 -4.07 25.90
CA GLU A 419 0.89 -4.32 25.69
C GLU A 419 1.42 -5.58 26.40
N ASP A 420 0.95 -5.85 27.62
CA ASP A 420 1.34 -7.03 28.37
C ASP A 420 0.83 -8.33 27.72
N LEU A 421 -0.39 -8.30 27.14
CA LEU A 421 -0.91 -9.43 26.38
C LEU A 421 -0.17 -9.60 25.04
N ALA A 422 0.12 -8.51 24.35
CA ALA A 422 0.89 -8.54 23.11
C ALA A 422 2.28 -9.15 23.34
N ARG A 423 2.96 -8.73 24.40
CA ARG A 423 4.27 -9.29 24.78
C ARG A 423 4.18 -10.78 25.15
N HIS A 424 3.21 -11.16 25.97
CA HIS A 424 2.99 -12.55 26.34
C HIS A 424 2.68 -13.42 25.12
N SER A 425 1.75 -12.97 24.26
CA SER A 425 1.36 -13.65 23.02
C SER A 425 2.52 -13.78 22.04
N SER A 426 3.39 -12.75 21.93
CA SER A 426 4.59 -12.80 21.10
C SER A 426 5.57 -13.90 21.56
N ASN A 427 5.68 -14.16 22.88
CA ASN A 427 6.57 -15.19 23.41
C ASN A 427 6.12 -16.62 23.08
N ILE A 428 4.80 -16.85 22.98
CA ILE A 428 4.23 -18.17 22.67
C ILE A 428 3.98 -18.38 21.17
N SER A 429 4.15 -17.34 20.36
CA SER A 429 3.86 -17.38 18.92
C SER A 429 5.08 -17.77 18.10
N GLY A 430 4.90 -18.64 17.11
CA GLY A 430 5.91 -18.96 16.09
C GLY A 430 5.97 -17.89 14.98
N ALA A 431 4.84 -17.25 14.69
CA ALA A 431 4.78 -16.12 13.75
C ALA A 431 4.23 -14.87 14.46
N HIS A 432 4.77 -13.70 14.09
CA HIS A 432 4.33 -12.41 14.61
C HIS A 432 4.22 -11.43 13.46
N LEU A 433 3.01 -10.96 13.21
CA LEU A 433 2.63 -10.05 12.12
C LEU A 433 2.16 -8.72 12.71
N SER A 434 2.35 -7.64 12.00
CA SER A 434 1.90 -6.31 12.42
C SER A 434 1.15 -5.61 11.30
N LEU A 435 0.04 -4.95 11.64
CA LEU A 435 -0.72 -4.05 10.79
C LEU A 435 -0.68 -2.66 11.40
N THR A 436 -0.35 -1.65 10.58
CA THR A 436 -0.38 -0.23 10.99
C THR A 436 -1.10 0.61 9.95
N ASN A 437 -1.64 1.75 10.36
CA ASN A 437 -2.25 2.72 9.46
C ASN A 437 -1.32 3.94 9.34
N GLU A 438 -1.02 4.32 8.11
CA GLU A 438 -0.25 5.51 7.76
C GLU A 438 -1.01 6.32 6.73
N GLN A 439 -1.57 7.44 7.14
CA GLN A 439 -2.30 8.33 6.21
C GLN A 439 -3.43 7.64 5.45
N GLY A 440 -4.09 6.65 6.07
CA GLY A 440 -5.13 5.83 5.46
C GLY A 440 -4.63 4.61 4.71
N VAL A 441 -3.32 4.48 4.43
CA VAL A 441 -2.73 3.29 3.85
C VAL A 441 -2.47 2.25 4.94
N ILE A 442 -2.98 1.05 4.75
CA ILE A 442 -2.74 -0.04 5.70
C ILE A 442 -1.45 -0.76 5.34
N LEU A 443 -0.54 -0.78 6.29
CA LEU A 443 0.77 -1.38 6.13
C LEU A 443 0.85 -2.72 6.87
N PHE A 444 1.38 -3.74 6.19
CA PHE A 444 1.62 -5.07 6.72
C PHE A 444 3.12 -5.34 6.82
N ARG A 445 3.54 -5.95 7.93
CA ARG A 445 4.91 -6.43 8.14
C ARG A 445 4.92 -7.72 8.94
N GLY A 446 5.72 -8.71 8.53
CA GLY A 446 6.15 -9.80 9.38
C GLY A 446 7.28 -9.35 10.30
N ILE A 447 7.07 -9.45 11.62
CA ILE A 447 8.10 -9.25 12.64
C ILE A 447 8.89 -10.55 12.78
N ARG A 448 8.16 -11.68 12.77
CA ARG A 448 8.69 -13.05 12.79
C ARG A 448 7.82 -13.96 11.91
N PRO A 449 8.35 -14.49 10.80
CA PRO A 449 9.61 -14.13 10.17
C PRO A 449 9.64 -12.67 9.74
N ARG A 450 10.83 -12.05 9.71
CA ARG A 450 10.94 -10.68 9.27
C ARG A 450 10.71 -10.61 7.75
N THR A 451 9.81 -9.72 7.34
CA THR A 451 9.54 -9.42 5.93
C THR A 451 9.89 -7.97 5.61
N GLN A 452 9.86 -7.61 4.35
CA GLN A 452 9.75 -6.21 3.94
C GLN A 452 8.36 -5.66 4.30
N LEU A 453 8.18 -4.34 4.17
CA LEU A 453 6.92 -3.67 4.38
C LEU A 453 6.04 -3.75 3.11
N TYR A 454 4.75 -3.96 3.30
CA TYR A 454 3.75 -4.03 2.22
C TYR A 454 2.59 -3.08 2.50
N ALA A 455 2.08 -2.42 1.47
CA ALA A 455 0.77 -1.78 1.52
C ALA A 455 -0.31 -2.82 1.22
N LEU A 456 -1.44 -2.73 1.91
CA LEU A 456 -2.60 -3.58 1.70
C LEU A 456 -3.69 -2.83 0.96
N GLU A 457 -4.15 -3.42 -0.13
CA GLU A 457 -5.28 -2.94 -0.92
C GLU A 457 -6.31 -4.05 -1.05
N MET A 458 -7.59 -3.69 -1.17
CA MET A 458 -8.61 -4.67 -1.51
C MET A 458 -8.64 -4.89 -3.03
N ASN A 459 -8.70 -6.15 -3.44
CA ASN A 459 -8.84 -6.56 -4.84
C ASN A 459 -10.01 -7.54 -4.98
N GLY A 460 -10.84 -7.34 -6.01
CA GLY A 460 -11.99 -8.16 -6.38
C GLY A 460 -11.77 -9.10 -7.57
N ASP A 461 -10.57 -9.16 -8.17
CA ASP A 461 -10.23 -9.90 -9.42
C ASP A 461 -10.45 -11.37 -9.22
N GLY A 462 -10.87 -12.03 -8.49
CA GLY A 462 -11.16 -13.47 -8.36
C GLY A 462 -12.63 -13.77 -8.14
N GLY A 463 -13.49 -12.73 -8.18
CA GLY A 463 -14.91 -12.83 -7.87
C GLY A 463 -15.23 -12.92 -6.36
N TYR A 464 -14.25 -12.76 -5.50
CA TYR A 464 -14.39 -12.62 -4.05
C TYR A 464 -13.34 -11.64 -3.50
N PRO A 465 -13.58 -11.03 -2.32
CA PRO A 465 -12.68 -10.00 -1.79
C PRO A 465 -11.34 -10.61 -1.38
N ARG A 466 -10.24 -10.01 -1.85
CA ARG A 466 -8.86 -10.41 -1.52
C ARG A 466 -8.05 -9.20 -1.06
N LEU A 467 -7.03 -9.44 -0.28
CA LEU A 467 -5.98 -8.46 -0.01
C LEU A 467 -4.85 -8.62 -1.04
N ARG A 468 -4.42 -7.51 -1.62
CA ARG A 468 -3.20 -7.40 -2.40
C ARG A 468 -2.11 -6.81 -1.54
N PHE A 469 -0.92 -7.41 -1.58
CA PHE A 469 0.26 -7.01 -0.83
C PHE A 469 1.26 -6.34 -1.79
N THR A 470 1.28 -5.01 -1.79
CA THR A 470 2.18 -4.21 -2.65
C THR A 470 3.44 -3.85 -1.88
N PRO A 471 4.65 -4.30 -2.32
CA PRO A 471 5.90 -3.99 -1.63
C PRO A 471 6.19 -2.49 -1.60
N ILE A 472 6.63 -1.98 -0.45
CA ILE A 472 7.14 -0.60 -0.32
C ILE A 472 8.66 -0.65 -0.44
N ARG A 473 9.18 -0.10 -1.57
CA ARG A 473 10.62 -0.08 -1.90
C ARG A 473 11.07 1.30 -2.36
#